data_3e153d72869092f8bad3d6eebb9d0e91
#
_entry.id   3e153d72869092f8bad3d6eebb9d0e91
#
_cell.length_a   1.000
_cell.length_b   1.000
_cell.length_c   1.000
_cell.angle_alpha   90.00
_cell.angle_beta   90.00
_cell.angle_gamma   90.00
#
_symmetry.space_group_name_H-M   'P 1'
#
loop_
_entity.id
_entity.type
_entity.pdbx_description
1 polymer ?
#
loop_
_entity_poly.entity_id
_entity_poly.type
_entity_poly.pdbx_seq_one_letter_code
_entity_poly.pdbx_strand_id
1 'polypeptide(L)'
;RESGYGRYDVMLIPKNHKKTAYVLEFKVLDTDEEESLEDTVHAALYQIEEKKYDTELLSLGIERNNIRHYGFAFQGKKVLIG
;
A
#
# COMPACT_ATOMS: atom_id res chain seq x y z
N ARG A 1 -7.91 4.31 -5.55
CA ARG A 1 -7.77 3.98 -6.98
C ARG A 1 -7.57 2.47 -7.17
N GLU A 2 -8.29 1.90 -8.11
CA GLU A 2 -8.13 0.49 -8.43
C GLU A 2 -6.87 0.29 -9.27
N SER A 3 -5.95 -0.54 -8.77
CA SER A 3 -4.64 -0.72 -9.38
C SER A 3 -4.47 -2.08 -10.07
N GLY A 4 -5.54 -2.87 -10.14
CA GLY A 4 -5.54 -4.17 -10.76
C GLY A 4 -6.63 -5.05 -10.18
N TYR A 5 -6.74 -6.25 -10.69
CA TYR A 5 -7.75 -7.18 -10.25
C TYR A 5 -7.53 -7.59 -8.79
N GLY A 6 -8.54 -7.36 -7.95
CA GLY A 6 -8.44 -7.68 -6.52
C GLY A 6 -7.52 -6.76 -5.74
N ARG A 7 -7.20 -5.58 -6.28
CA ARG A 7 -6.33 -4.60 -5.61
C ARG A 7 -6.94 -3.21 -5.64
N TYR A 8 -6.62 -2.44 -4.61
CA TYR A 8 -7.03 -1.06 -4.50
C TYR A 8 -6.00 -0.28 -3.70
N ASP A 9 -5.61 0.89 -4.15
CA ASP A 9 -4.64 1.71 -3.44
C ASP A 9 -5.23 3.06 -3.03
N VAL A 10 -4.72 3.59 -1.91
CA VAL A 10 -5.14 4.87 -1.36
C VAL A 10 -3.90 5.59 -0.84
N MET A 11 -3.81 6.89 -1.13
CA MET A 11 -2.84 7.77 -0.48
C MET A 11 -3.57 8.72 0.46
N LEU A 12 -3.11 8.78 1.70
CA LEU A 12 -3.59 9.74 2.68
C LEU A 12 -2.55 10.83 2.82
N ILE A 13 -2.86 12.00 2.28
CA ILE A 13 -1.91 13.12 2.22
C ILE A 13 -2.38 14.20 3.19
N PRO A 14 -1.59 14.51 4.25
CA PRO A 14 -1.97 15.54 5.20
C PRO A 14 -1.87 16.92 4.56
N LYS A 15 -2.74 17.83 4.96
CA LYS A 15 -2.68 19.21 4.50
C LYS A 15 -1.37 19.88 4.93
N ASN A 16 -0.90 19.57 6.13
CA ASN A 16 0.41 19.98 6.59
C ASN A 16 1.43 18.95 6.14
N HIS A 17 2.27 19.28 5.16
CA HIS A 17 3.24 18.37 4.60
C HIS A 17 4.40 18.00 5.52
N LYS A 18 4.42 18.54 6.74
CA LYS A 18 5.37 18.13 7.78
C LYS A 18 4.86 16.94 8.56
N LYS A 19 3.59 16.56 8.36
CA LYS A 19 2.99 15.39 9.02
C LYS A 19 3.11 14.15 8.13
N THR A 20 2.78 13.01 8.70
CA THR A 20 2.93 11.72 8.03
C THR A 20 1.90 11.52 6.93
N ALA A 21 2.37 11.09 5.77
CA ALA A 21 1.54 10.61 4.67
C ALA A 21 1.54 9.08 4.67
N TYR A 22 0.46 8.48 4.21
CA TYR A 22 0.31 7.03 4.19
C TYR A 22 -0.03 6.56 2.77
N VAL A 23 0.62 5.50 2.34
CA VAL A 23 0.28 4.79 1.10
C VAL A 23 -0.22 3.42 1.52
N LEU A 24 -1.46 3.11 1.17
CA LEU A 24 -2.12 1.87 1.55
C LEU A 24 -2.47 1.08 0.30
N GLU A 25 -2.15 -0.20 0.31
CA GLU A 25 -2.55 -1.10 -0.77
C GLU A 25 -3.41 -2.20 -0.16
N PHE A 26 -4.63 -2.37 -0.67
CA PHE A 26 -5.57 -3.41 -0.25
C PHE A 26 -5.55 -4.50 -1.32
N LYS A 27 -5.29 -5.74 -0.91
CA LYS A 27 -5.17 -6.84 -1.85
C LYS A 27 -5.84 -8.11 -1.33
N VAL A 28 -6.64 -8.74 -2.19
CA VAL A 28 -7.20 -10.06 -1.90
C VAL A 28 -6.14 -11.11 -2.25
N LEU A 29 -6.00 -12.11 -1.38
CA LEU A 29 -5.05 -13.20 -1.62
C LEU A 29 -5.35 -13.88 -2.95
N ASP A 30 -4.32 -14.01 -3.78
CA ASP A 30 -4.39 -14.69 -5.07
C ASP A 30 -3.91 -16.13 -4.89
N THR A 31 -4.84 -17.07 -4.90
CA THR A 31 -4.54 -18.48 -4.64
C THR A 31 -3.62 -19.11 -5.68
N ASP A 32 -3.49 -18.52 -6.86
CA ASP A 32 -2.60 -19.00 -7.90
C ASP A 32 -1.13 -18.62 -7.64
N GLU A 33 -0.90 -17.49 -6.97
CA GLU A 33 0.43 -16.91 -6.78
C GLU A 33 0.88 -16.87 -5.32
N GLU A 34 -0.05 -16.96 -4.37
CA GLU A 34 0.23 -16.72 -2.96
C GLU A 34 -0.28 -17.86 -2.10
N GLU A 35 0.51 -18.26 -1.12
CA GLU A 35 0.16 -19.35 -0.22
C GLU A 35 -0.38 -18.86 1.13
N SER A 36 -0.06 -17.61 1.49
CA SER A 36 -0.40 -17.07 2.80
C SER A 36 -0.72 -15.58 2.71
N LEU A 37 -1.36 -15.06 3.76
CA LEU A 37 -1.61 -13.62 3.85
C LEU A 37 -0.31 -12.82 3.95
N GLU A 38 0.76 -13.39 4.50
CA GLU A 38 2.08 -12.77 4.51
C GLU A 38 2.58 -12.53 3.09
N ASP A 39 2.40 -13.49 2.21
CA ASP A 39 2.75 -13.33 0.79
C ASP A 39 1.96 -12.19 0.16
N THR A 40 0.67 -12.10 0.50
CA THR A 40 -0.20 -11.07 -0.02
C THR A 40 0.24 -9.68 0.48
N VAL A 41 0.61 -9.56 1.76
CA VAL A 41 1.15 -8.31 2.30
C VAL A 41 2.41 -7.91 1.54
N HIS A 42 3.34 -8.86 1.33
CA HIS A 42 4.57 -8.58 0.60
C HIS A 42 4.29 -8.13 -0.83
N ALA A 43 3.32 -8.77 -1.49
CA ALA A 43 2.92 -8.37 -2.84
C ALA A 43 2.31 -6.97 -2.86
N ALA A 44 1.51 -6.63 -1.84
CA ALA A 44 0.92 -5.31 -1.73
C ALA A 44 1.99 -4.23 -1.54
N LEU A 45 2.94 -4.47 -0.64
CA LEU A 45 4.04 -3.54 -0.40
C LEU A 45 4.93 -3.38 -1.64
N TYR A 46 5.20 -4.48 -2.33
CA TYR A 46 5.96 -4.44 -3.58
C TYR A 46 5.25 -3.59 -4.63
N GLN A 47 3.93 -3.69 -4.71
CA GLN A 47 3.13 -2.92 -5.66
C GLN A 47 3.23 -1.42 -5.37
N ILE A 48 3.24 -1.02 -4.10
CA ILE A 48 3.44 0.38 -3.71
C ILE A 48 4.79 0.88 -4.24
N GLU A 49 5.86 0.08 -4.07
CA GLU A 49 7.19 0.42 -4.54
C GLU A 49 7.22 0.55 -6.07
N GLU A 50 6.61 -0.41 -6.79
CA GLU A 50 6.59 -0.42 -8.24
C GLU A 50 5.90 0.80 -8.83
N LYS A 51 4.84 1.27 -8.18
CA LYS A 51 4.08 2.42 -8.67
C LYS A 51 4.72 3.75 -8.32
N LYS A 52 5.76 3.73 -7.49
CA LYS A 52 6.56 4.92 -7.16
C LYS A 52 5.72 6.07 -6.60
N TYR A 53 4.75 5.76 -5.77
CA TYR A 53 3.91 6.79 -5.14
C TYR A 53 4.72 7.77 -4.32
N ASP A 54 5.86 7.34 -3.76
CA ASP A 54 6.72 8.21 -2.97
C ASP A 54 7.23 9.39 -3.78
N THR A 55 7.46 9.21 -5.08
CA THR A 55 7.90 10.30 -5.96
C THR A 55 6.91 11.45 -5.94
N GLU A 56 5.61 11.13 -6.02
CA GLU A 56 4.56 12.13 -5.97
C GLU A 56 4.54 12.85 -4.63
N LEU A 57 4.64 12.09 -3.52
CA LEU A 57 4.65 12.66 -2.18
C LEU A 57 5.86 13.53 -1.93
N LEU A 58 7.03 13.10 -2.38
CA LEU A 58 8.26 13.89 -2.25
C LEU A 58 8.14 15.20 -3.03
N SER A 59 7.50 15.18 -4.20
CA SER A 59 7.31 16.38 -5.01
C SER A 59 6.41 17.39 -4.34
N LEU A 60 5.55 16.96 -3.42
CA LEU A 60 4.70 17.84 -2.62
C LEU A 60 5.42 18.42 -1.42
N GLY A 61 6.66 18.03 -1.18
CA GLY A 61 7.45 18.52 -0.06
C GLY A 61 7.36 17.64 1.19
N ILE A 62 6.75 16.46 1.09
CA ILE A 62 6.72 15.51 2.19
C ILE A 62 8.06 14.78 2.24
N GLU A 63 8.71 14.78 3.41
CA GLU A 63 10.00 14.13 3.56
C GLU A 63 9.83 12.61 3.59
N ARG A 64 10.83 11.89 3.09
CA ARG A 64 10.81 10.41 3.04
C ARG A 64 10.55 9.80 4.42
N ASN A 65 11.09 10.38 5.48
CA ASN A 65 10.88 9.89 6.84
C ASN A 65 9.42 10.00 7.29
N ASN A 66 8.63 10.78 6.60
CA ASN A 66 7.21 11.00 6.92
C ASN A 66 6.28 10.26 5.97
N ILE A 67 6.79 9.25 5.27
CA ILE A 67 5.99 8.41 4.38
C ILE A 67 5.95 7.01 4.96
N ARG A 68 4.74 6.45 5.10
CA ARG A 68 4.53 5.09 5.60
C ARG A 68 3.77 4.27 4.58
N HIS A 69 4.19 3.03 4.38
CA HIS A 69 3.55 2.07 3.49
C HIS A 69 2.90 0.97 4.30
N TYR A 70 1.66 0.62 3.99
CA TYR A 70 0.98 -0.51 4.61
C TYR A 70 0.29 -1.35 3.55
N GLY A 71 0.47 -2.67 3.65
CA GLY A 71 -0.25 -3.64 2.85
C GLY A 71 -1.35 -4.27 3.69
N PHE A 72 -2.56 -4.29 3.16
CA PHE A 72 -3.72 -4.92 3.78
C PHE A 72 -4.09 -6.14 2.95
N ALA A 73 -3.91 -7.32 3.52
CA ALA A 73 -4.17 -8.58 2.83
C ALA A 73 -5.47 -9.19 3.32
N PHE A 74 -6.30 -9.64 2.41
CA PHE A 74 -7.64 -10.17 2.72
C PHE A 74 -7.79 -11.58 2.16
N GLN A 75 -8.42 -12.44 2.97
CA GLN A 75 -8.85 -13.77 2.54
C GLN A 75 -10.15 -14.09 3.30
N GLY A 76 -11.29 -14.00 2.61
CA GLY A 76 -12.58 -14.13 3.28
C GLY A 76 -12.72 -13.07 4.36
N LYS A 77 -12.90 -13.51 5.60
CA LYS A 77 -13.04 -12.61 6.76
C LYS A 77 -11.72 -12.32 7.45
N LYS A 78 -10.62 -12.90 6.97
CA LYS A 78 -9.30 -12.71 7.56
C LYS A 78 -8.62 -11.49 6.95
N VAL A 79 -7.86 -10.77 7.77
CA VAL A 79 -7.06 -9.64 7.32
C VAL A 79 -5.71 -9.68 8.02
N LEU A 80 -4.67 -9.35 7.28
CA LEU A 80 -3.33 -9.16 7.82
C LEU A 80 -2.81 -7.81 7.32
N ILE A 81 -2.24 -7.03 8.23
CA ILE A 81 -1.68 -5.70 7.91
C ILE A 81 -0.18 -5.74 8.19
N GLY A 82 0.57 -5.27 7.23
CA GLY A 82 2.03 -5.21 7.41
C GLY A 82 2.71 -4.10 6.66
#